data_44db7a828fceaf1fab5c90163c4948ae
#
_entry.id   44db7a828fceaf1fab5c90163c4948ae
#
_cell.length_a   1.000
_cell.length_b   1.000
_cell.length_c   1.000
_cell.angle_alpha   90.00
_cell.angle_beta   90.00
_cell.angle_gamma   90.00
#
_symmetry.space_group_name_H-M   'P 1'
#
loop_
_entity.id
_entity.type
_entity.pdbx_description
1 polymer ?
#
loop_
_entity_poly.entity_id
_entity_poly.type
_entity_poly.pdbx_seq_one_letter_code
_entity_poly.pdbx_strand_id
1 'polypeptide(L)'
;MDNEYWYSGKVNAPAEQREQFNADVLEILKQCGIRKTKENLVGNKKVTVTTLPCPDENGIVTFDYSIFEQKLRKPATYNTNDCTLKVEDRGGNEYGVAMNLILVLQESYSNGSGYVMHGENIMKVYGYMALLSTLLNRKIWNRGRENLARLLLALRQTPDGKGAKLKGAMALQTKEFDHFWGTFAIHFLPYLRQS
;
A
#
# COMPACT_ATOMS: atom_id res chain seq x y z
N MET A 1 -18.48 14.13 15.69
CA MET A 1 -18.59 13.46 14.39
C MET A 1 -17.28 12.71 14.20
N ASP A 2 -17.32 11.39 14.30
CA ASP A 2 -16.15 10.57 14.02
C ASP A 2 -15.88 10.68 12.53
N ASN A 3 -14.68 11.17 12.16
CA ASN A 3 -14.27 11.24 10.76
C ASN A 3 -14.15 9.80 10.25
N GLU A 4 -15.00 9.43 9.31
CA GLU A 4 -14.87 8.16 8.60
C GLU A 4 -13.61 8.24 7.71
N TYR A 5 -12.56 7.61 8.15
CA TYR A 5 -11.37 7.42 7.31
C TYR A 5 -11.66 6.30 6.29
N TRP A 6 -11.29 6.53 5.05
CA TRP A 6 -11.21 5.43 4.08
C TRP A 6 -10.15 4.41 4.52
N TYR A 7 -9.05 4.89 5.10
CA TYR A 7 -8.00 4.06 5.67
C TYR A 7 -7.40 4.73 6.91
N SER A 8 -7.24 3.96 7.96
CA SER A 8 -6.45 4.32 9.13
C SER A 8 -5.69 3.08 9.62
N GLY A 9 -4.37 3.11 9.56
CA GLY A 9 -3.57 1.98 9.98
C GLY A 9 -2.10 2.31 10.14
N LYS A 10 -1.39 1.47 10.89
CA LYS A 10 0.04 1.61 11.13
C LYS A 10 0.81 0.34 10.78
N VAL A 11 2.08 0.50 10.48
CA VAL A 11 3.02 -0.58 10.32
C VAL A 11 3.71 -0.87 11.64
N ASN A 12 3.77 -2.13 12.01
CA ASN A 12 4.60 -2.58 13.11
C ASN A 12 6.00 -2.95 12.60
N ALA A 13 6.67 -1.98 11.98
CA ALA A 13 8.03 -2.16 11.50
C ALA A 13 9.01 -2.16 12.69
N PRO A 14 10.02 -3.04 12.69
CA PRO A 14 11.14 -2.95 13.62
C PRO A 14 11.78 -1.55 13.60
N ALA A 15 12.29 -1.10 14.74
CA ALA A 15 12.83 0.26 14.88
C ALA A 15 13.91 0.57 13.84
N GLU A 16 14.78 -0.39 13.55
CA GLU A 16 15.84 -0.28 12.54
C GLU A 16 15.36 -0.14 11.10
N GLN A 17 14.09 -0.50 10.83
CA GLN A 17 13.48 -0.39 9.51
C GLN A 17 12.60 0.84 9.34
N ARG A 18 12.27 1.55 10.43
CA ARG A 18 11.36 2.69 10.39
C ARG A 18 11.91 3.85 9.58
N GLU A 19 13.18 4.12 9.70
CA GLU A 19 13.83 5.20 8.95
C GLU A 19 13.73 4.95 7.43
N GLN A 20 14.05 3.73 7.01
CA GLN A 20 13.91 3.35 5.60
C GLN A 20 12.46 3.40 5.13
N PHE A 21 11.53 2.91 5.96
CA PHE A 21 10.11 2.95 5.65
C PHE A 21 9.60 4.40 5.48
N ASN A 22 10.00 5.30 6.38
CA ASN A 22 9.67 6.72 6.30
C ASN A 22 10.23 7.37 5.02
N ALA A 23 11.48 7.07 4.69
CA ALA A 23 12.11 7.56 3.47
C ALA A 23 11.37 7.07 2.21
N ASP A 24 10.99 5.80 2.19
CA ASP A 24 10.23 5.21 1.09
C ASP A 24 8.86 5.87 0.92
N VAL A 25 8.13 6.13 2.01
CA VAL A 25 6.83 6.82 1.96
C VAL A 25 6.98 8.22 1.37
N LEU A 26 7.97 8.98 1.82
CA LEU A 26 8.23 10.33 1.30
C LEU A 26 8.62 10.30 -0.18
N GLU A 27 9.41 9.32 -0.61
CA GLU A 27 9.78 9.17 -2.02
C GLU A 27 8.56 8.78 -2.88
N ILE A 28 7.66 7.90 -2.39
CA ILE A 28 6.40 7.58 -3.08
C ILE A 28 5.58 8.86 -3.27
N LEU A 29 5.36 9.63 -2.21
CA LEU A 29 4.59 10.87 -2.29
C LEU A 29 5.20 11.84 -3.30
N LYS A 30 6.52 12.00 -3.29
CA LYS A 30 7.25 12.87 -4.20
C LYS A 30 7.10 12.42 -5.66
N GLN A 31 7.35 11.16 -5.96
CA GLN A 31 7.33 10.59 -7.32
C GLN A 31 5.92 10.52 -7.90
N CYS A 32 4.92 10.25 -7.07
CA CYS A 32 3.51 10.28 -7.47
C CYS A 32 2.95 11.70 -7.57
N GLY A 33 3.77 12.72 -7.43
CA GLY A 33 3.32 14.10 -7.55
C GLY A 33 2.37 14.56 -6.45
N ILE A 34 2.42 13.92 -5.28
CA ILE A 34 1.62 14.32 -4.13
C ILE A 34 2.28 15.51 -3.45
N ARG A 35 1.47 16.49 -3.05
CA ARG A 35 1.93 17.76 -2.49
C ARG A 35 1.07 18.14 -1.28
N LYS A 36 1.62 19.08 -0.50
CA LYS A 36 0.91 19.82 0.53
C LYS A 36 0.60 21.21 -0.01
N THR A 37 -0.64 21.67 0.16
CA THR A 37 -1.00 23.04 -0.18
C THR A 37 -0.73 23.98 0.99
N LYS A 38 -0.38 25.20 0.68
CA LYS A 38 -0.24 26.30 1.63
C LYS A 38 -0.81 27.58 1.02
N GLU A 39 -1.65 28.29 1.76
CA GLU A 39 -2.10 29.61 1.37
C GLU A 39 -1.04 30.64 1.76
N ASN A 40 -0.57 31.41 0.80
CA ASN A 40 0.30 32.56 1.02
C ASN A 40 -0.42 33.84 0.61
N LEU A 41 -0.18 34.91 1.35
CA LEU A 41 -0.64 36.27 0.96
C LEU A 41 0.46 36.91 0.13
N VAL A 42 0.12 37.26 -1.10
CA VAL A 42 0.98 38.10 -1.98
C VAL A 42 0.24 39.41 -2.21
N GLY A 43 0.66 40.43 -1.48
CA GLY A 43 -0.13 41.65 -1.34
C GLY A 43 -1.49 41.36 -0.68
N ASN A 44 -2.60 41.76 -1.33
CA ASN A 44 -3.97 41.52 -0.87
C ASN A 44 -4.61 40.24 -1.48
N LYS A 45 -3.83 39.42 -2.22
CA LYS A 45 -4.34 38.22 -2.88
C LYS A 45 -3.86 36.98 -2.17
N LYS A 46 -4.78 36.05 -1.90
CA LYS A 46 -4.44 34.69 -1.46
C LYS A 46 -3.94 33.88 -2.66
N VAL A 47 -2.76 33.33 -2.56
CA VAL A 47 -2.17 32.45 -3.58
C VAL A 47 -1.92 31.09 -2.94
N THR A 48 -2.47 30.04 -3.53
CA THR A 48 -2.18 28.67 -3.11
C THR A 48 -0.87 28.22 -3.74
N VAL A 49 0.08 27.87 -2.92
CA VAL A 49 1.36 27.26 -3.34
C VAL A 49 1.39 25.81 -2.91
N THR A 50 2.09 24.99 -3.66
CA THR A 50 2.29 23.57 -3.33
C THR A 50 3.74 23.31 -2.95
N THR A 51 3.94 22.50 -1.92
CA THR A 51 5.27 22.10 -1.45
C THR A 51 5.37 20.58 -1.40
N LEU A 52 6.59 20.06 -1.39
CA LEU A 52 6.79 18.64 -1.08
C LEU A 52 6.32 18.36 0.35
N PRO A 53 5.60 17.24 0.57
CA PRO A 53 5.24 16.83 1.91
C PRO A 53 6.52 16.53 2.71
N CYS A 54 6.64 17.11 3.88
CA CYS A 54 7.71 16.86 4.82
C CYS A 54 7.16 16.75 6.23
N PRO A 55 7.83 16.03 7.14
CA PRO A 55 7.44 15.98 8.53
C PRO A 55 7.51 17.36 9.17
N ASP A 56 6.53 17.69 9.99
CA ASP A 56 6.58 18.83 10.90
C ASP A 56 7.39 18.49 12.17
N GLU A 57 7.40 19.40 13.14
CA GLU A 57 8.08 19.25 14.44
C GLU A 57 7.58 18.04 15.26
N ASN A 58 6.36 17.58 15.01
CA ASN A 58 5.74 16.41 15.63
C ASN A 58 5.90 15.13 14.80
N GLY A 59 6.62 15.18 13.68
CA GLY A 59 6.79 14.06 12.77
C GLY A 59 5.57 13.78 11.89
N ILE A 60 4.63 14.72 11.77
CA ILE A 60 3.43 14.58 10.96
C ILE A 60 3.65 15.14 9.57
N VAL A 61 3.46 14.29 8.56
CA VAL A 61 3.44 14.65 7.15
C VAL A 61 2.01 14.83 6.70
N THR A 62 1.63 16.02 6.27
CA THR A 62 0.30 16.31 5.74
C THR A 62 0.39 16.53 4.24
N PHE A 63 -0.60 16.03 3.49
CA PHE A 63 -0.69 16.20 2.04
C PHE A 63 -2.15 16.17 1.58
N ASP A 64 -2.46 16.92 0.52
CA ASP A 64 -3.84 17.19 0.10
C ASP A 64 -3.98 17.53 -1.40
N TYR A 65 -2.90 17.43 -2.19
CA TYR A 65 -2.91 17.84 -3.58
C TYR A 65 -2.17 16.87 -4.50
N SER A 66 -2.71 16.63 -5.68
CA SER A 66 -2.03 15.91 -6.75
C SER A 66 -1.71 16.85 -7.90
N ILE A 67 -0.41 16.99 -8.24
CA ILE A 67 0.01 17.86 -9.35
C ILE A 67 -0.39 17.29 -10.71
N PHE A 68 -0.48 15.98 -10.86
CA PHE A 68 -0.87 15.34 -12.11
C PHE A 68 -2.37 15.44 -12.36
N GLU A 69 -3.19 15.32 -11.30
CA GLU A 69 -4.63 15.52 -11.39
C GLU A 69 -5.03 17.01 -11.33
N GLN A 70 -4.10 17.89 -10.90
CA GLN A 70 -4.36 19.31 -10.61
C GLN A 70 -5.56 19.48 -9.66
N LYS A 71 -5.67 18.60 -8.66
CA LYS A 71 -6.83 18.51 -7.81
C LYS A 71 -6.47 18.51 -6.33
N LEU A 72 -7.20 19.35 -5.58
CA LEU A 72 -7.20 19.35 -4.12
C LEU A 72 -8.03 18.17 -3.62
N ARG A 73 -7.54 17.52 -2.58
CA ARG A 73 -8.16 16.37 -1.90
C ARG A 73 -8.39 16.70 -0.43
N LYS A 74 -9.16 15.87 0.25
CA LYS A 74 -9.20 15.93 1.71
C LYS A 74 -7.80 15.66 2.27
N PRO A 75 -7.36 16.39 3.31
CA PRO A 75 -6.05 16.19 3.89
C PRO A 75 -5.85 14.75 4.37
N ALA A 76 -4.74 14.16 3.98
CA ALA A 76 -4.27 12.91 4.52
C ALA A 76 -3.03 13.15 5.39
N THR A 77 -2.78 12.31 6.36
CA THR A 77 -1.66 12.43 7.28
C THR A 77 -0.89 11.13 7.40
N TYR A 78 0.42 11.27 7.48
CA TYR A 78 1.33 10.19 7.79
C TYR A 78 2.21 10.58 8.99
N ASN A 79 2.20 9.76 10.03
CA ASN A 79 3.01 9.98 11.22
C ASN A 79 4.30 9.14 11.13
N THR A 80 5.45 9.81 11.07
CA THR A 80 6.76 9.14 10.95
C THR A 80 7.20 8.45 12.24
N ASN A 81 6.65 8.82 13.40
CA ASN A 81 7.05 8.27 14.71
C ASN A 81 6.53 6.84 14.89
N ASP A 82 5.30 6.57 14.42
CA ASP A 82 4.64 5.27 14.57
C ASP A 82 4.21 4.64 13.24
N CYS A 83 4.58 5.27 12.11
CA CYS A 83 4.25 4.83 10.76
C CYS A 83 2.74 4.70 10.50
N THR A 84 1.94 5.56 11.13
CA THR A 84 0.48 5.58 10.95
C THR A 84 0.10 6.43 9.74
N LEU A 85 -0.63 5.84 8.80
CA LEU A 85 -1.28 6.54 7.68
C LEU A 85 -2.77 6.69 7.96
N LYS A 86 -3.30 7.91 7.76
CA LYS A 86 -4.73 8.21 7.83
C LYS A 86 -5.16 8.93 6.56
N VAL A 87 -6.14 8.39 5.87
CA VAL A 87 -6.67 8.88 4.60
C VAL A 87 -8.18 8.91 4.65
N GLU A 88 -8.79 10.09 4.51
CA GLU A 88 -10.25 10.24 4.46
C GLU A 88 -10.82 9.99 3.07
N ASP A 89 -10.08 10.37 2.04
CA ASP A 89 -10.50 10.23 0.65
C ASP A 89 -9.51 9.36 -0.11
N ARG A 90 -9.96 8.19 -0.56
CA ARG A 90 -9.16 7.29 -1.38
C ARG A 90 -8.58 8.00 -2.61
N GLY A 91 -9.29 9.01 -3.10
CA GLY A 91 -8.96 9.64 -4.37
C GLY A 91 -9.17 8.69 -5.56
N GLY A 92 -8.95 9.22 -6.75
CA GLY A 92 -8.88 8.47 -8.00
C GLY A 92 -7.50 8.63 -8.62
N ASN A 93 -7.25 7.93 -9.72
CA ASN A 93 -6.06 8.10 -10.55
C ASN A 93 -4.75 8.11 -9.73
N GLU A 94 -3.89 9.09 -9.94
CA GLU A 94 -2.53 9.17 -9.39
C GLU A 94 -2.51 9.29 -7.87
N TYR A 95 -3.44 10.05 -7.28
CA TYR A 95 -3.55 10.14 -5.81
C TYR A 95 -3.89 8.78 -5.21
N GLY A 96 -4.88 8.09 -5.77
CA GLY A 96 -5.26 6.73 -5.36
C GLY A 96 -4.14 5.72 -5.55
N VAL A 97 -3.36 5.84 -6.62
CA VAL A 97 -2.17 5.00 -6.84
C VAL A 97 -1.15 5.22 -5.72
N ALA A 98 -0.82 6.48 -5.37
CA ALA A 98 0.11 6.77 -4.29
C ALA A 98 -0.33 6.14 -2.96
N MET A 99 -1.62 6.26 -2.61
CA MET A 99 -2.17 5.66 -1.40
C MET A 99 -2.04 4.13 -1.43
N ASN A 100 -2.39 3.49 -2.53
CA ASN A 100 -2.25 2.04 -2.68
C ASN A 100 -0.79 1.59 -2.61
N LEU A 101 0.15 2.34 -3.17
CA LEU A 101 1.59 2.04 -3.06
C LEU A 101 2.06 2.08 -1.61
N ILE A 102 1.66 3.09 -0.83
CA ILE A 102 1.99 3.17 0.60
C ILE A 102 1.40 1.99 1.37
N LEU A 103 0.16 1.60 1.07
CA LEU A 103 -0.47 0.46 1.72
C LEU A 103 0.22 -0.86 1.40
N VAL A 104 0.61 -1.08 0.14
CA VAL A 104 1.38 -2.27 -0.26
C VAL A 104 2.78 -2.26 0.36
N LEU A 105 3.40 -1.08 0.49
CA LEU A 105 4.65 -0.93 1.21
C LEU A 105 4.49 -1.29 2.70
N GLN A 106 3.43 -0.81 3.37
CA GLN A 106 3.10 -1.17 4.75
C GLN A 106 2.99 -2.69 4.92
N GLU A 107 2.31 -3.35 3.99
CA GLU A 107 2.17 -4.80 3.98
C GLU A 107 3.53 -5.51 3.86
N SER A 108 4.43 -5.02 3.01
CA SER A 108 5.75 -5.61 2.80
C SER A 108 6.66 -5.51 4.04
N TYR A 109 6.51 -4.47 4.85
CA TYR A 109 7.27 -4.26 6.09
C TYR A 109 6.66 -4.97 7.32
N SER A 110 5.42 -5.44 7.23
CA SER A 110 4.74 -6.13 8.34
C SER A 110 5.20 -7.57 8.56
N ASN A 111 6.18 -8.05 7.82
CA ASN A 111 6.70 -9.43 7.88
C ASN A 111 5.61 -10.52 7.79
N GLY A 112 4.53 -10.24 7.09
CA GLY A 112 3.40 -11.15 6.96
C GLY A 112 2.46 -11.21 8.17
N SER A 113 2.65 -10.35 9.16
CA SER A 113 1.76 -10.26 10.33
C SER A 113 0.47 -9.46 10.07
N GLY A 114 0.34 -8.83 8.91
CA GLY A 114 -0.85 -8.11 8.51
C GLY A 114 -1.00 -8.06 7.00
N TYR A 115 -2.21 -8.28 6.53
CA TYR A 115 -2.59 -8.05 5.16
C TYR A 115 -3.50 -6.84 5.11
N VAL A 116 -3.16 -5.90 4.25
CA VAL A 116 -4.09 -4.82 3.95
C VAL A 116 -5.09 -5.38 2.95
N MET A 117 -6.25 -5.78 3.46
CA MET A 117 -7.36 -6.25 2.65
C MET A 117 -7.96 -5.03 1.92
N HIS A 118 -7.57 -4.83 0.70
CA HIS A 118 -8.02 -3.67 -0.06
C HIS A 118 -9.33 -3.88 -0.80
N GLY A 119 -9.99 -4.99 -0.74
CA GLY A 119 -11.04 -5.29 -1.71
C GLY A 119 -10.55 -5.18 -3.17
N GLU A 120 -9.25 -5.01 -3.35
CA GLU A 120 -8.60 -4.92 -4.65
C GLU A 120 -8.23 -6.31 -5.13
N ASN A 121 -8.34 -6.50 -6.43
CA ASN A 121 -7.88 -7.73 -7.07
C ASN A 121 -6.40 -7.95 -6.72
N ILE A 122 -6.05 -9.16 -6.33
CA ILE A 122 -4.70 -9.57 -5.97
C ILE A 122 -3.66 -9.21 -7.05
N MET A 123 -4.07 -9.20 -8.31
CA MET A 123 -3.23 -8.78 -9.44
C MET A 123 -2.82 -7.32 -9.34
N LYS A 124 -3.70 -6.45 -8.87
CA LYS A 124 -3.37 -5.04 -8.65
C LYS A 124 -2.30 -4.90 -7.58
N VAL A 125 -2.37 -5.69 -6.50
CA VAL A 125 -1.35 -5.68 -5.44
C VAL A 125 0.02 -6.05 -5.99
N TYR A 126 0.11 -7.07 -6.83
CA TYR A 126 1.38 -7.42 -7.48
C TYR A 126 1.84 -6.36 -8.49
N GLY A 127 0.91 -5.74 -9.21
CA GLY A 127 1.20 -4.59 -10.06
C GLY A 127 1.78 -3.42 -9.25
N TYR A 128 1.22 -3.13 -8.09
CA TYR A 128 1.76 -2.12 -7.17
C TYR A 128 3.13 -2.52 -6.59
N MET A 129 3.36 -3.79 -6.27
CA MET A 129 4.69 -4.27 -5.82
C MET A 129 5.75 -4.09 -6.91
N ALA A 130 5.43 -4.39 -8.17
CA ALA A 130 6.31 -4.16 -9.30
C ALA A 130 6.61 -2.67 -9.50
N LEU A 131 5.57 -1.83 -9.45
CA LEU A 131 5.71 -0.38 -9.55
C LEU A 131 6.55 0.19 -8.41
N LEU A 132 6.32 -0.25 -7.17
CA LEU A 132 7.14 0.11 -6.01
C LEU A 132 8.61 -0.28 -6.19
N SER A 133 8.85 -1.48 -6.70
CA SER A 133 10.23 -1.97 -6.93
C SER A 133 10.96 -1.09 -7.94
N THR A 134 10.26 -0.63 -8.97
CA THR A 134 10.81 0.31 -9.96
C THR A 134 11.02 1.69 -9.35
N LEU A 135 10.03 2.23 -8.64
CA LEU A 135 10.06 3.57 -8.06
C LEU A 135 11.16 3.71 -6.99
N LEU A 136 11.31 2.70 -6.15
CA LEU A 136 12.30 2.68 -5.06
C LEU A 136 13.66 2.09 -5.48
N ASN A 137 13.80 1.71 -6.76
CA ASN A 137 15.00 1.09 -7.33
C ASN A 137 15.56 -0.08 -6.50
N ARG A 138 14.66 -0.89 -5.94
CA ARG A 138 14.99 -2.11 -5.19
C ARG A 138 13.83 -3.09 -5.19
N LYS A 139 14.13 -4.38 -5.05
CA LYS A 139 13.08 -5.41 -5.00
C LYS A 139 12.24 -5.25 -3.73
N ILE A 140 10.96 -4.98 -3.90
CA ILE A 140 9.97 -5.01 -2.82
C ILE A 140 9.42 -6.42 -2.74
N TRP A 141 9.48 -6.99 -1.55
CA TRP A 141 9.16 -8.38 -1.33
C TRP A 141 8.18 -8.55 -0.18
N ASN A 142 7.15 -9.37 -0.37
CA ASN A 142 6.21 -9.71 0.69
C ASN A 142 6.31 -11.22 1.00
N ARG A 143 7.14 -11.56 1.99
CA ARG A 143 7.36 -12.95 2.42
C ARG A 143 6.07 -13.65 2.85
N GLY A 144 5.16 -12.93 3.51
CA GLY A 144 3.90 -13.49 3.96
C GLY A 144 3.02 -13.95 2.81
N ARG A 145 2.87 -13.11 1.77
CA ARG A 145 2.10 -13.48 0.58
C ARG A 145 2.75 -14.63 -0.19
N GLU A 146 4.06 -14.62 -0.32
CA GLU A 146 4.77 -15.71 -0.98
C GLU A 146 4.63 -17.04 -0.22
N ASN A 147 4.84 -17.02 1.10
CA ASN A 147 4.69 -18.21 1.92
C ASN A 147 3.25 -18.73 1.87
N LEU A 148 2.26 -17.86 1.92
CA LEU A 148 0.86 -18.24 1.77
C LEU A 148 0.60 -18.86 0.39
N ALA A 149 1.11 -18.24 -0.67
CA ALA A 149 0.96 -18.75 -2.03
C ALA A 149 1.62 -20.13 -2.19
N ARG A 150 2.83 -20.33 -1.67
CA ARG A 150 3.53 -21.62 -1.68
C ARG A 150 2.76 -22.67 -0.89
N LEU A 151 2.24 -22.32 0.29
CA LEU A 151 1.42 -23.21 1.12
C LEU A 151 0.15 -23.64 0.39
N LEU A 152 -0.57 -22.70 -0.20
CA LEU A 152 -1.79 -22.96 -0.96
C LEU A 152 -1.51 -23.86 -2.18
N LEU A 153 -0.37 -23.64 -2.86
CA LEU A 153 0.05 -24.45 -3.99
C LEU A 153 0.34 -25.89 -3.55
N ALA A 154 1.11 -26.06 -2.48
CA ALA A 154 1.44 -27.38 -1.91
C ALA A 154 0.18 -28.16 -1.51
N LEU A 155 -0.77 -27.47 -0.87
CA LEU A 155 -2.04 -28.07 -0.45
C LEU A 155 -2.96 -28.46 -1.61
N ARG A 156 -2.92 -27.73 -2.73
CA ARG A 156 -3.65 -28.09 -3.94
C ARG A 156 -3.11 -29.36 -4.59
N GLN A 157 -1.81 -29.61 -4.47
CA GLN A 157 -1.16 -30.80 -5.03
C GLN A 157 -1.34 -32.07 -4.17
N THR A 158 -1.90 -31.95 -2.98
CA THR A 158 -2.15 -33.12 -2.11
C THR A 158 -3.45 -33.81 -2.47
N PRO A 159 -3.47 -35.17 -2.62
CA PRO A 159 -4.65 -35.92 -3.05
C PRO A 159 -5.83 -35.87 -2.08
N ASP A 160 -5.61 -35.54 -0.85
CA ASP A 160 -6.54 -35.84 0.29
C ASP A 160 -7.51 -34.68 0.58
N GLY A 161 -7.73 -33.74 -0.32
CA GLY A 161 -8.66 -32.65 -0.09
C GLY A 161 -8.24 -31.68 1.04
N LYS A 162 -6.97 -31.68 1.46
CA LYS A 162 -6.43 -30.78 2.48
C LYS A 162 -6.58 -29.31 2.09
N GLY A 163 -6.59 -29.02 0.78
CA GLY A 163 -6.89 -27.70 0.26
C GLY A 163 -8.31 -27.20 0.61
N ALA A 164 -9.29 -28.09 0.64
CA ALA A 164 -10.65 -27.76 1.06
C ALA A 164 -10.74 -27.46 2.56
N LYS A 165 -9.97 -28.18 3.39
CA LYS A 165 -9.88 -27.92 4.84
C LYS A 165 -9.21 -26.59 5.13
N LEU A 166 -8.14 -26.25 4.42
CA LEU A 166 -7.47 -24.95 4.56
C LEU A 166 -8.39 -23.81 4.16
N LYS A 167 -9.13 -23.97 3.06
CA LYS A 167 -10.13 -23.01 2.60
C LYS A 167 -11.17 -22.71 3.67
N GLY A 168 -11.69 -23.74 4.33
CA GLY A 168 -12.61 -23.59 5.47
C GLY A 168 -11.95 -22.92 6.67
N ALA A 169 -10.69 -23.29 6.99
CA ALA A 169 -9.96 -22.71 8.11
C ALA A 169 -9.60 -21.23 7.92
N MET A 170 -9.39 -20.78 6.68
CA MET A 170 -9.11 -19.39 6.34
C MET A 170 -10.38 -18.57 6.11
N ALA A 171 -11.57 -19.14 6.28
CA ALA A 171 -12.88 -18.52 6.01
C ALA A 171 -12.99 -17.90 4.59
N LEU A 172 -12.21 -18.41 3.64
CA LEU A 172 -12.24 -17.94 2.25
C LEU A 172 -13.48 -18.49 1.56
N GLN A 173 -14.24 -17.60 0.92
CA GLN A 173 -15.34 -18.01 0.06
C GLN A 173 -14.80 -18.75 -1.17
N THR A 174 -15.58 -19.68 -1.71
CA THR A 174 -15.14 -20.53 -2.84
C THR A 174 -14.74 -19.70 -4.06
N LYS A 175 -15.53 -18.66 -4.38
CA LYS A 175 -15.24 -17.78 -5.52
C LYS A 175 -13.94 -16.98 -5.37
N GLU A 176 -13.64 -16.50 -4.16
CA GLU A 176 -12.40 -15.75 -3.87
C GLU A 176 -11.18 -16.66 -3.99
N PHE A 177 -11.29 -17.89 -3.49
CA PHE A 177 -10.22 -18.87 -3.59
C PHE A 177 -9.96 -19.30 -5.04
N ASP A 178 -10.99 -19.56 -5.80
CA ASP A 178 -10.88 -19.97 -7.20
C ASP A 178 -10.36 -18.82 -8.08
N HIS A 179 -10.79 -17.60 -7.80
CA HIS A 179 -10.27 -16.40 -8.46
C HIS A 179 -8.80 -16.18 -8.12
N PHE A 180 -8.42 -16.32 -6.86
CA PHE A 180 -7.01 -16.26 -6.42
C PHE A 180 -6.16 -17.28 -7.16
N TRP A 181 -6.61 -18.54 -7.25
CA TRP A 181 -5.90 -19.59 -7.96
C TRP A 181 -5.77 -19.35 -9.45
N GLY A 182 -6.85 -18.99 -10.11
CA GLY A 182 -6.82 -18.70 -11.54
C GLY A 182 -5.80 -17.62 -11.86
N THR A 183 -5.80 -16.57 -11.07
CA THR A 183 -4.90 -15.43 -11.24
C THR A 183 -3.44 -15.79 -10.90
N PHE A 184 -3.23 -16.49 -9.79
CA PHE A 184 -1.91 -16.91 -9.33
C PHE A 184 -1.25 -17.92 -10.28
N ALA A 185 -2.00 -18.93 -10.72
CA ALA A 185 -1.47 -19.97 -11.60
C ALA A 185 -1.02 -19.41 -12.95
N ILE A 186 -1.78 -18.48 -13.54
CA ILE A 186 -1.47 -17.94 -14.86
C ILE A 186 -0.23 -17.04 -14.82
N HIS A 187 -0.07 -16.23 -13.76
CA HIS A 187 0.91 -15.15 -13.76
C HIS A 187 2.16 -15.43 -12.92
N PHE A 188 2.12 -16.30 -11.94
CA PHE A 188 3.21 -16.51 -10.99
C PHE A 188 3.85 -17.89 -11.00
N LEU A 189 3.15 -18.94 -11.41
CA LEU A 189 3.75 -20.25 -11.55
C LEU A 189 5.00 -20.29 -12.45
N PRO A 190 5.05 -19.54 -13.57
CA PRO A 190 6.25 -19.49 -14.39
C PRO A 190 7.48 -18.95 -13.66
N TYR A 191 7.29 -17.98 -12.74
CA TYR A 191 8.40 -17.37 -12.00
C TYR A 191 8.87 -18.23 -10.81
N LEU A 192 7.99 -19.02 -10.19
CA LEU A 192 8.35 -19.93 -9.11
C LEU A 192 9.08 -21.18 -9.60
N ARG A 193 8.98 -21.52 -10.88
CA ARG A 193 9.69 -22.65 -11.49
C ARG A 193 11.13 -22.33 -11.88
N GLN A 194 11.51 -21.05 -11.90
CA GLN A 194 12.83 -20.56 -12.27
C GLN A 194 13.73 -20.22 -11.07
N SER A 195 13.22 -20.36 -9.87
CA SER A 195 13.94 -20.17 -8.60
C SER A 195 14.09 -21.50 -7.87
#